data_bdfef762e2d83a761033195cc446d672
#
_entry.id   bdfef762e2d83a761033195cc446d672
#
_cell.length_a   1.000
_cell.length_b   1.000
_cell.length_c   1.000
_cell.angle_alpha   90.00
_cell.angle_beta   90.00
_cell.angle_gamma   90.00
#
_symmetry.space_group_name_H-M   'P 1'
#
loop_
_entity.id
_entity.type
_entity.pdbx_description
1 polymer ?
#
loop_
_entity_poly.entity_id
_entity_poly.type
_entity_poly.pdbx_seq_one_letter_code
_entity_poly.pdbx_strand_id
1 'polypeptide(L)'
;MIFMVKGALIKFSSYEDSINKLLTLLKVSNELKKYDKIILKPYIADTNNYTPVEFLESVLKFCIANKNPVAEVFIAEGSDSSDTTDLFESIGYNSLTEKYSIGLLDLNNTEVEEITDSEFLKFSSIKYPKILLESCVISLPVLMEHSETEIVDSLSNMLGAYPSQHYSGFFSSNKNKIRKWPMKYSIHDILICKLPNFAVIDASKQGHIIAGLPIEIDKTAAKLLGKDWRSIQHLKLAHDSFSSRLIKKQENEDPKIKITE
;
A
#
# COMPACT_ATOMS: atom_id res chain seq x y z
N MET A 1 23.38 -9.11 4.42
CA MET A 1 21.99 -8.66 4.67
C MET A 1 22.04 -7.14 4.85
N ILE A 2 21.62 -6.36 3.85
CA ILE A 2 21.61 -4.89 3.95
C ILE A 2 20.33 -4.55 4.73
N PHE A 3 20.47 -4.08 5.96
CA PHE A 3 19.32 -3.59 6.75
C PHE A 3 18.73 -2.38 6.03
N MET A 4 17.55 -2.53 5.45
CA MET A 4 16.74 -1.40 5.02
C MET A 4 16.39 -0.57 6.27
N VAL A 5 16.62 0.72 6.24
CA VAL A 5 16.16 1.63 7.31
C VAL A 5 14.64 1.48 7.41
N LYS A 6 14.11 1.19 8.60
CA LYS A 6 12.68 0.87 8.80
C LYS A 6 11.73 1.95 8.27
N GLY A 7 12.16 3.21 8.26
CA GLY A 7 11.42 4.34 7.72
C GLY A 7 12.09 5.66 8.07
N ALA A 8 11.73 6.69 7.34
CA ALA A 8 12.17 8.06 7.59
C ALA A 8 11.04 9.05 7.30
N LEU A 9 11.11 10.19 7.97
CA LEU A 9 10.22 11.33 7.82
C LEU A 9 11.08 12.54 7.53
N ILE A 10 10.66 13.34 6.53
CA ILE A 10 11.32 14.62 6.24
C ILE A 10 10.28 15.73 6.18
N LYS A 11 10.73 16.96 6.42
CA LYS A 11 9.90 18.16 6.24
C LYS A 11 9.58 18.34 4.75
N PHE A 12 8.32 18.60 4.44
CA PHE A 12 7.87 18.87 3.07
C PHE A 12 8.43 20.20 2.57
N SER A 13 8.99 20.20 1.36
CA SER A 13 9.39 21.41 0.63
C SER A 13 8.70 21.47 -0.74
N SER A 14 8.91 20.44 -1.54
CA SER A 14 8.20 20.13 -2.77
C SER A 14 8.11 18.61 -2.88
N TYR A 15 7.20 18.08 -3.69
CA TYR A 15 7.12 16.62 -3.90
C TYR A 15 8.41 16.10 -4.53
N GLU A 16 8.92 16.77 -5.57
CA GLU A 16 10.12 16.32 -6.29
C GLU A 16 11.35 16.21 -5.38
N ASP A 17 11.66 17.28 -4.64
CA ASP A 17 12.84 17.32 -3.77
C ASP A 17 12.69 16.38 -2.57
N SER A 18 11.52 16.42 -1.91
CA SER A 18 11.27 15.64 -0.71
C SER A 18 11.30 14.14 -0.99
N ILE A 19 10.62 13.70 -2.06
CA ILE A 19 10.54 12.30 -2.43
C ILE A 19 11.89 11.77 -2.90
N ASN A 20 12.55 12.49 -3.81
CA ASN A 20 13.86 12.08 -4.32
C ASN A 20 14.89 11.92 -3.18
N LYS A 21 14.97 12.91 -2.29
CA LYS A 21 15.86 12.88 -1.13
C LYS A 21 15.55 11.71 -0.19
N LEU A 22 14.27 11.49 0.10
CA LEU A 22 13.81 10.47 1.04
C LEU A 22 14.06 9.05 0.51
N LEU A 23 13.68 8.78 -0.75
CA LEU A 23 13.85 7.47 -1.37
C LEU A 23 15.32 7.14 -1.64
N THR A 24 16.16 8.15 -1.93
CA THR A 24 17.62 8.00 -2.04
C THR A 24 18.22 7.64 -0.68
N LEU A 25 17.85 8.36 0.38
CA LEU A 25 18.29 8.08 1.75
C LEU A 25 17.98 6.64 2.19
N LEU A 26 16.77 6.18 1.86
CA LEU A 26 16.29 4.82 2.18
C LEU A 26 16.83 3.75 1.24
N LYS A 27 17.60 4.10 0.21
CA LYS A 27 18.19 3.20 -0.80
C LYS A 27 17.14 2.33 -1.49
N VAL A 28 15.96 2.89 -1.77
CA VAL A 28 14.82 2.18 -2.39
C VAL A 28 15.20 1.60 -3.75
N SER A 29 16.14 2.23 -4.47
CA SER A 29 16.68 1.71 -5.74
C SER A 29 17.18 0.25 -5.66
N ASN A 30 17.70 -0.17 -4.51
CA ASN A 30 18.15 -1.56 -4.32
C ASN A 30 16.99 -2.55 -4.27
N GLU A 31 15.82 -2.12 -3.80
CA GLU A 31 14.63 -2.96 -3.80
C GLU A 31 14.00 -3.01 -5.19
N LEU A 32 13.85 -1.87 -5.85
CA LEU A 32 13.25 -1.78 -7.20
C LEU A 32 13.92 -2.68 -8.22
N LYS A 33 15.26 -2.82 -8.15
CA LYS A 33 16.05 -3.63 -9.09
C LYS A 33 15.80 -5.14 -8.99
N LYS A 34 15.13 -5.61 -7.95
CA LYS A 34 14.84 -7.04 -7.75
C LYS A 34 13.60 -7.52 -8.51
N TYR A 35 12.81 -6.59 -9.07
CA TYR A 35 11.52 -6.90 -9.65
C TYR A 35 11.44 -6.47 -11.10
N ASP A 36 10.75 -7.27 -11.91
CA ASP A 36 10.44 -6.96 -13.31
C ASP A 36 9.12 -6.20 -13.46
N LYS A 37 8.34 -6.09 -12.38
CA LYS A 37 7.11 -5.29 -12.33
C LYS A 37 7.09 -4.44 -11.06
N ILE A 38 6.74 -3.17 -11.20
CA ILE A 38 6.59 -2.21 -10.11
C ILE A 38 5.18 -1.65 -10.17
N ILE A 39 4.45 -1.77 -9.07
CA ILE A 39 3.10 -1.23 -8.94
C ILE A 39 3.14 -0.04 -7.99
N LEU A 40 2.77 1.11 -8.50
CA LEU A 40 2.45 2.30 -7.71
C LEU A 40 0.96 2.23 -7.38
N LYS A 41 0.62 2.02 -6.12
CA LYS A 41 -0.76 1.93 -5.68
C LYS A 41 -1.19 3.20 -4.94
N PRO A 42 -1.78 4.18 -5.65
CA PRO A 42 -2.33 5.38 -5.02
C PRO A 42 -3.52 5.04 -4.11
N TYR A 43 -4.03 6.03 -3.42
CA TYR A 43 -5.34 6.03 -2.77
C TYR A 43 -6.32 6.82 -3.64
N ILE A 44 -7.49 6.24 -3.91
CA ILE A 44 -8.57 6.91 -4.64
C ILE A 44 -9.89 6.51 -3.99
N ALA A 45 -10.52 7.44 -3.28
CA ALA A 45 -11.90 7.27 -2.80
C ALA A 45 -12.91 7.85 -3.80
N ASP A 46 -12.65 9.06 -4.29
CA ASP A 46 -13.47 9.80 -5.24
C ASP A 46 -12.60 10.90 -5.92
N THR A 47 -13.23 11.76 -6.72
CA THR A 47 -12.56 12.86 -7.43
C THR A 47 -12.05 14.01 -6.53
N ASN A 48 -12.35 14.00 -5.23
CA ASN A 48 -11.89 15.00 -4.26
C ASN A 48 -10.87 14.43 -3.27
N ASN A 49 -10.90 13.10 -3.09
CA ASN A 49 -10.10 12.38 -2.10
C ASN A 49 -9.25 11.32 -2.80
N TYR A 50 -8.11 11.72 -3.28
CA TYR A 50 -7.18 10.86 -4.02
C TYR A 50 -5.72 11.30 -3.81
N THR A 51 -4.79 10.46 -4.17
CA THR A 51 -3.36 10.76 -4.19
C THR A 51 -3.05 11.81 -5.25
N PRO A 52 -2.49 12.99 -4.91
CA PRO A 52 -2.22 14.05 -5.89
C PRO A 52 -1.34 13.58 -7.05
N VAL A 53 -1.65 14.04 -8.27
CA VAL A 53 -0.90 13.68 -9.49
C VAL A 53 0.58 14.00 -9.33
N GLU A 54 0.92 15.18 -8.80
CA GLU A 54 2.30 15.63 -8.63
C GLU A 54 3.08 14.78 -7.62
N PHE A 55 2.41 14.30 -6.56
CA PHE A 55 3.02 13.37 -5.61
C PHE A 55 3.31 12.03 -6.27
N LEU A 56 2.30 11.46 -6.94
CA LEU A 56 2.41 10.20 -7.67
C LEU A 56 3.49 10.28 -8.76
N GLU A 57 3.51 11.36 -9.54
CA GLU A 57 4.52 11.60 -10.58
C GLU A 57 5.94 11.65 -10.02
N SER A 58 6.13 12.29 -8.87
CA SER A 58 7.44 12.38 -8.24
C SER A 58 7.98 11.01 -7.81
N VAL A 59 7.12 10.12 -7.27
CA VAL A 59 7.49 8.73 -6.98
C VAL A 59 7.74 7.95 -8.26
N LEU A 60 6.89 8.12 -9.27
CA LEU A 60 7.03 7.50 -10.59
C LEU A 60 8.37 7.83 -11.25
N LYS A 61 8.75 9.10 -11.29
CA LYS A 61 10.06 9.56 -11.81
C LYS A 61 11.21 8.84 -11.11
N PHE A 62 11.17 8.75 -9.78
CA PHE A 62 12.19 8.04 -9.01
C PHE A 62 12.24 6.55 -9.40
N CYS A 63 11.09 5.89 -9.52
CA CYS A 63 11.03 4.48 -9.91
C CYS A 63 11.58 4.24 -11.31
N ILE A 64 11.19 5.06 -12.29
CA ILE A 64 11.68 4.96 -13.69
C ILE A 64 13.20 5.13 -13.75
N ALA A 65 13.75 6.09 -13.02
CA ALA A 65 15.18 6.37 -13.02
C ALA A 65 16.02 5.28 -12.31
N ASN A 66 15.41 4.49 -11.43
CA ASN A 66 16.13 3.56 -10.54
C ASN A 66 15.72 2.08 -10.67
N LYS A 67 14.73 1.75 -11.49
CA LYS A 67 14.27 0.37 -11.72
C LYS A 67 15.30 -0.47 -12.48
N ASN A 68 15.08 -1.78 -12.52
CA ASN A 68 15.70 -2.65 -13.52
C ASN A 68 15.32 -2.15 -14.92
N PRO A 69 16.25 -2.05 -15.89
CA PRO A 69 15.95 -1.57 -17.24
C PRO A 69 14.78 -2.25 -17.94
N VAL A 70 14.61 -3.56 -17.72
CA VAL A 70 13.50 -4.34 -18.33
C VAL A 70 12.20 -4.26 -17.53
N ALA A 71 12.21 -3.70 -16.32
CA ALA A 71 11.03 -3.66 -15.49
C ALA A 71 9.96 -2.72 -16.06
N GLU A 72 8.71 -3.15 -15.96
CA GLU A 72 7.52 -2.35 -16.29
C GLU A 72 7.01 -1.65 -15.03
N VAL A 73 6.43 -0.47 -15.21
CA VAL A 73 5.82 0.30 -14.11
C VAL A 73 4.34 0.51 -14.41
N PHE A 74 3.51 0.25 -13.42
CA PHE A 74 2.07 0.43 -13.50
C PHE A 74 1.58 1.28 -12.33
N ILE A 75 0.57 2.08 -12.58
CA ILE A 75 -0.27 2.68 -11.56
C ILE A 75 -1.52 1.79 -11.45
N ALA A 76 -1.82 1.28 -10.28
CA ALA A 76 -2.91 0.31 -10.11
C ALA A 76 -3.78 0.65 -8.89
N GLU A 77 -5.09 0.70 -9.09
CA GLU A 77 -6.08 0.88 -8.02
C GLU A 77 -7.35 0.10 -8.34
N GLY A 78 -8.15 -0.21 -7.32
CA GLY A 78 -9.49 -0.75 -7.44
C GLY A 78 -10.44 0.10 -6.61
N SER A 79 -11.14 1.02 -7.26
CA SER A 79 -12.14 1.88 -6.60
C SER A 79 -13.22 1.04 -5.89
N ASP A 80 -13.78 1.60 -4.83
CA ASP A 80 -14.84 0.95 -4.06
C ASP A 80 -16.23 1.12 -4.70
N SER A 81 -16.54 2.31 -5.20
CA SER A 81 -17.90 2.69 -5.59
C SER A 81 -18.07 3.21 -7.01
N SER A 82 -16.98 3.47 -7.71
CA SER A 82 -16.97 4.05 -9.07
C SER A 82 -16.13 3.21 -10.02
N ASP A 83 -16.32 3.38 -11.31
CA ASP A 83 -15.41 2.81 -12.29
C ASP A 83 -14.01 3.40 -12.09
N THR A 84 -13.03 2.54 -11.94
CA THR A 84 -11.65 2.97 -11.65
C THR A 84 -11.03 3.68 -12.84
N THR A 85 -11.38 3.27 -14.05
CA THR A 85 -10.87 3.87 -15.30
C THR A 85 -11.39 5.28 -15.47
N ASP A 86 -12.69 5.50 -15.21
CA ASP A 86 -13.31 6.82 -15.25
C ASP A 86 -12.69 7.75 -14.20
N LEU A 87 -12.37 7.21 -13.01
CA LEU A 87 -11.65 7.98 -11.98
C LEU A 87 -10.24 8.35 -12.42
N PHE A 88 -9.47 7.44 -13.00
CA PHE A 88 -8.13 7.75 -13.51
C PHE A 88 -8.16 8.90 -14.51
N GLU A 89 -9.14 8.92 -15.42
CA GLU A 89 -9.34 10.01 -16.37
C GLU A 89 -9.71 11.31 -15.67
N SER A 90 -10.72 11.27 -14.80
CA SER A 90 -11.26 12.45 -14.12
C SER A 90 -10.24 13.15 -13.23
N ILE A 91 -9.32 12.41 -12.59
CA ILE A 91 -8.27 12.96 -11.72
C ILE A 91 -6.95 13.24 -12.45
N GLY A 92 -6.89 12.93 -13.76
CA GLY A 92 -5.77 13.30 -14.63
C GLY A 92 -4.61 12.30 -14.65
N TYR A 93 -4.76 11.06 -14.15
CA TYR A 93 -3.68 10.06 -14.18
C TYR A 93 -3.34 9.60 -15.60
N ASN A 94 -4.27 9.70 -16.56
CA ASN A 94 -4.02 9.37 -17.96
C ASN A 94 -2.88 10.21 -18.55
N SER A 95 -2.69 11.45 -18.11
CA SER A 95 -1.57 12.29 -18.55
C SER A 95 -0.19 11.70 -18.24
N LEU A 96 -0.10 10.85 -17.20
CA LEU A 96 1.16 10.19 -16.84
C LEU A 96 1.50 9.06 -17.83
N THR A 97 0.51 8.39 -18.42
CA THR A 97 0.77 7.36 -19.45
C THR A 97 1.27 7.96 -20.76
N GLU A 98 0.78 9.15 -21.11
CA GLU A 98 1.24 9.89 -22.29
C GLU A 98 2.69 10.39 -22.12
N LYS A 99 3.05 10.77 -20.90
CA LYS A 99 4.36 11.33 -20.58
C LYS A 99 5.42 10.28 -20.31
N TYR A 100 5.02 9.15 -19.74
CA TYR A 100 5.90 8.05 -19.35
C TYR A 100 5.37 6.74 -19.93
N SER A 101 6.23 5.86 -20.40
CA SER A 101 5.81 4.53 -20.90
C SER A 101 5.38 3.63 -19.74
N ILE A 102 4.21 3.85 -19.20
CA ILE A 102 3.63 3.12 -18.06
C ILE A 102 2.19 2.69 -18.37
N GLY A 103 1.67 1.73 -17.61
CA GLY A 103 0.27 1.30 -17.68
C GLY A 103 -0.58 1.80 -16.51
N LEU A 104 -1.89 1.98 -16.75
CA LEU A 104 -2.91 2.10 -15.71
C LEU A 104 -3.64 0.76 -15.61
N LEU A 105 -3.87 0.27 -14.40
CA LEU A 105 -4.53 -1.01 -14.16
C LEU A 105 -5.70 -0.83 -13.19
N ASP A 106 -6.88 -1.25 -13.62
CA ASP A 106 -8.03 -1.40 -12.74
C ASP A 106 -7.96 -2.75 -12.03
N LEU A 107 -7.63 -2.75 -10.74
CA LEU A 107 -7.54 -3.96 -9.91
C LEU A 107 -8.91 -4.66 -9.73
N ASN A 108 -10.01 -3.98 -10.04
CA ASN A 108 -11.33 -4.59 -10.01
C ASN A 108 -11.55 -5.60 -11.14
N ASN A 109 -10.78 -5.47 -12.23
CA ASN A 109 -10.95 -6.23 -13.47
C ASN A 109 -9.69 -7.02 -13.89
N THR A 110 -8.72 -7.21 -13.00
CA THR A 110 -7.50 -7.99 -13.27
C THR A 110 -7.70 -9.49 -13.02
N GLU A 111 -6.78 -10.30 -13.57
CA GLU A 111 -6.67 -11.72 -13.21
C GLU A 111 -6.43 -11.89 -11.71
N VAL A 112 -7.10 -12.83 -11.10
CA VAL A 112 -7.00 -13.11 -9.65
C VAL A 112 -6.49 -14.52 -9.39
N GLU A 113 -5.80 -14.68 -8.27
CA GLU A 113 -5.47 -15.96 -7.66
C GLU A 113 -6.27 -16.13 -6.38
N GLU A 114 -6.78 -17.32 -6.14
CA GLU A 114 -7.48 -17.64 -4.90
C GLU A 114 -6.47 -18.09 -3.84
N ILE A 115 -6.31 -17.25 -2.82
CA ILE A 115 -5.38 -17.48 -1.72
C ILE A 115 -6.15 -17.98 -0.50
N THR A 116 -5.63 -19.03 0.11
CA THR A 116 -6.07 -19.54 1.42
C THR A 116 -4.89 -19.45 2.39
N ASP A 117 -5.14 -19.01 3.60
CA ASP A 117 -4.12 -18.94 4.65
C ASP A 117 -4.77 -19.22 6.01
N SER A 118 -4.10 -20.00 6.84
CA SER A 118 -4.58 -20.35 8.19
C SER A 118 -4.61 -19.17 9.16
N GLU A 119 -3.93 -18.07 8.81
CA GLU A 119 -3.92 -16.83 9.59
C GLU A 119 -5.02 -15.85 9.18
N PHE A 120 -5.84 -16.16 8.17
CA PHE A 120 -7.02 -15.36 7.87
C PHE A 120 -8.00 -15.39 9.06
N LEU A 121 -8.45 -14.21 9.47
CA LEU A 121 -9.34 -14.08 10.63
C LEU A 121 -10.82 -14.14 10.25
N LYS A 122 -11.18 -13.80 9.03
CA LYS A 122 -12.58 -13.70 8.59
C LYS A 122 -12.87 -14.34 7.24
N PHE A 123 -11.94 -14.34 6.32
CA PHE A 123 -12.12 -14.94 5.01
C PHE A 123 -11.63 -16.40 5.02
N SER A 124 -12.37 -17.30 4.36
CA SER A 124 -11.89 -18.66 4.10
C SER A 124 -10.88 -18.68 2.96
N SER A 125 -11.07 -17.82 1.99
CA SER A 125 -10.15 -17.56 0.88
C SER A 125 -10.33 -16.13 0.38
N ILE A 126 -9.29 -15.59 -0.26
CA ILE A 126 -9.31 -14.26 -0.88
C ILE A 126 -8.90 -14.40 -2.35
N LYS A 127 -9.75 -13.89 -3.24
CA LYS A 127 -9.41 -13.68 -4.65
C LYS A 127 -8.58 -12.40 -4.75
N TYR A 128 -7.29 -12.56 -4.90
CA TYR A 128 -6.31 -11.48 -4.87
C TYR A 128 -5.74 -11.20 -6.27
N PRO A 129 -5.53 -9.95 -6.69
CA PRO A 129 -4.94 -9.62 -7.98
C PRO A 129 -3.56 -10.26 -8.16
N LYS A 130 -3.42 -11.16 -9.13
CA LYS A 130 -2.18 -11.91 -9.37
C LYS A 130 -0.99 -10.99 -9.65
N ILE A 131 -1.24 -9.89 -10.39
CA ILE A 131 -0.20 -8.92 -10.70
C ILE A 131 0.45 -8.32 -9.44
N LEU A 132 -0.31 -8.14 -8.36
CA LEU A 132 0.24 -7.63 -7.11
C LEU A 132 1.16 -8.64 -6.43
N LEU A 133 0.88 -9.97 -6.55
CA LEU A 133 1.73 -11.01 -5.97
C LEU A 133 3.13 -11.01 -6.58
N GLU A 134 3.22 -10.79 -7.88
CA GLU A 134 4.44 -10.89 -8.67
C GLU A 134 5.27 -9.60 -8.71
N SER A 135 4.74 -8.49 -8.19
CA SER A 135 5.31 -7.14 -8.36
C SER A 135 5.93 -6.58 -7.08
N CYS A 136 6.80 -5.59 -7.23
CA CYS A 136 7.13 -4.66 -6.15
C CYS A 136 5.96 -3.69 -5.96
N VAL A 137 5.20 -3.83 -4.89
CA VAL A 137 4.05 -2.96 -4.58
C VAL A 137 4.48 -1.82 -3.68
N ILE A 138 4.26 -0.59 -4.12
CA ILE A 138 4.50 0.64 -3.37
C ILE A 138 3.15 1.29 -3.07
N SER A 139 2.75 1.30 -1.80
CA SER A 139 1.52 1.96 -1.35
C SER A 139 1.73 3.46 -1.21
N LEU A 140 0.85 4.27 -1.81
CA LEU A 140 0.95 5.73 -1.91
C LEU A 140 -0.30 6.44 -1.38
N PRO A 141 -0.62 6.34 -0.08
CA PRO A 141 -1.77 7.01 0.51
C PRO A 141 -1.52 8.50 0.77
N VAL A 142 -2.62 9.23 0.94
CA VAL A 142 -2.65 10.58 1.53
C VAL A 142 -3.05 10.46 2.99
N LEU A 143 -2.27 11.03 3.90
CA LEU A 143 -2.55 10.98 5.33
C LEU A 143 -3.76 11.84 5.69
N MET A 144 -4.81 11.20 6.14
CA MET A 144 -6.03 11.85 6.65
C MET A 144 -6.78 10.97 7.64
N GLU A 145 -7.68 11.56 8.40
CA GLU A 145 -8.65 10.79 9.20
C GLU A 145 -9.70 10.15 8.29
N HIS A 146 -10.20 8.99 8.69
CA HIS A 146 -11.18 8.22 7.93
C HIS A 146 -12.19 7.53 8.86
N SER A 147 -13.46 7.57 8.50
CA SER A 147 -14.55 7.08 9.37
C SER A 147 -14.53 5.57 9.62
N GLU A 148 -14.15 4.76 8.62
CA GLU A 148 -14.16 3.28 8.73
C GLU A 148 -12.83 2.71 9.20
N THR A 149 -11.71 3.35 8.84
CA THR A 149 -10.34 2.86 9.12
C THR A 149 -9.59 3.72 10.14
N GLU A 150 -10.24 4.74 10.71
CA GLU A 150 -9.69 5.73 11.64
C GLU A 150 -8.68 6.68 10.97
N ILE A 151 -7.78 6.16 10.16
CA ILE A 151 -6.87 6.92 9.30
C ILE A 151 -6.73 6.24 7.94
N VAL A 152 -6.39 7.02 6.91
CA VAL A 152 -5.84 6.52 5.65
C VAL A 152 -4.34 6.42 5.82
N ASP A 153 -3.82 5.20 5.70
CA ASP A 153 -2.41 4.87 5.82
C ASP A 153 -1.99 3.84 4.76
N SER A 154 -0.76 3.36 4.80
CA SER A 154 -0.26 2.44 3.79
C SER A 154 -0.92 1.07 3.84
N LEU A 155 -1.35 0.63 5.02
CA LEU A 155 -2.02 -0.66 5.23
C LEU A 155 -3.49 -0.60 4.81
N SER A 156 -4.23 0.41 5.27
CA SER A 156 -5.65 0.58 4.90
C SER A 156 -5.84 0.85 3.41
N ASN A 157 -4.86 1.49 2.76
CA ASN A 157 -4.85 1.68 1.32
C ASN A 157 -4.91 0.36 0.53
N MET A 158 -4.49 -0.76 1.12
CA MET A 158 -4.56 -2.08 0.45
C MET A 158 -5.99 -2.63 0.31
N LEU A 159 -7.00 -2.01 0.89
CA LEU A 159 -8.41 -2.36 0.66
C LEU A 159 -8.81 -2.26 -0.83
N GLY A 160 -8.16 -1.38 -1.60
CA GLY A 160 -8.33 -1.32 -3.05
C GLY A 160 -7.94 -2.61 -3.79
N ALA A 161 -7.14 -3.48 -3.18
CA ALA A 161 -6.76 -4.77 -3.74
C ALA A 161 -7.85 -5.86 -3.67
N TYR A 162 -8.99 -5.60 -3.02
CA TYR A 162 -10.17 -6.45 -3.14
C TYR A 162 -10.92 -6.14 -4.46
N PRO A 163 -10.96 -7.03 -5.47
CA PRO A 163 -11.63 -6.74 -6.73
C PRO A 163 -13.16 -6.65 -6.56
N SER A 164 -13.78 -5.56 -7.03
CA SER A 164 -15.21 -5.32 -6.86
C SER A 164 -16.07 -6.45 -7.46
N GLN A 165 -15.67 -7.04 -8.59
CA GLN A 165 -16.38 -8.16 -9.22
C GLN A 165 -16.55 -9.37 -8.28
N HIS A 166 -15.73 -9.53 -7.25
CA HIS A 166 -15.83 -10.60 -6.25
C HIS A 166 -16.36 -10.13 -4.90
N TYR A 167 -16.17 -8.85 -4.56
CA TYR A 167 -16.45 -8.31 -3.22
C TYR A 167 -17.59 -7.32 -3.15
N SER A 168 -18.19 -6.94 -4.29
CA SER A 168 -19.40 -6.12 -4.30
C SER A 168 -20.64 -6.88 -3.80
N GLY A 169 -21.63 -6.13 -3.34
CA GLY A 169 -22.96 -6.65 -3.02
C GLY A 169 -23.77 -6.98 -4.28
N PHE A 170 -24.86 -7.72 -4.12
CA PHE A 170 -25.70 -8.16 -5.26
C PHE A 170 -26.38 -6.99 -5.98
N PHE A 171 -26.71 -5.91 -5.24
CA PHE A 171 -27.37 -4.70 -5.76
C PHE A 171 -26.54 -3.43 -5.57
N SER A 172 -25.24 -3.53 -5.38
CA SER A 172 -24.36 -2.40 -5.07
C SER A 172 -23.01 -2.57 -5.76
N SER A 173 -22.49 -1.48 -6.31
CA SER A 173 -21.12 -1.41 -6.82
C SER A 173 -20.08 -1.42 -5.69
N ASN A 174 -20.49 -1.04 -4.46
CA ASN A 174 -19.58 -1.00 -3.32
C ASN A 174 -19.15 -2.39 -2.87
N LYS A 175 -17.90 -2.51 -2.41
CA LYS A 175 -17.30 -3.76 -1.90
C LYS A 175 -17.88 -4.16 -0.53
N ASN A 176 -19.21 -4.34 -0.46
CA ASN A 176 -19.93 -4.59 0.79
C ASN A 176 -19.51 -5.88 1.51
N LYS A 177 -18.96 -6.86 0.77
CA LYS A 177 -18.52 -8.12 1.37
C LYS A 177 -17.36 -7.93 2.33
N ILE A 178 -16.48 -6.95 2.11
CA ILE A 178 -15.39 -6.64 3.04
C ILE A 178 -15.84 -5.86 4.28
N ARG A 179 -17.09 -5.37 4.29
CA ARG A 179 -17.70 -4.62 5.40
C ARG A 179 -18.61 -5.46 6.30
N LYS A 180 -18.66 -6.77 6.09
CA LYS A 180 -19.43 -7.69 6.95
C LYS A 180 -18.91 -7.74 8.39
N TRP A 181 -17.68 -7.33 8.60
CA TRP A 181 -16.99 -7.27 9.89
C TRP A 181 -16.29 -5.91 10.04
N PRO A 182 -15.83 -5.56 11.25
CA PRO A 182 -14.97 -4.40 11.43
C PRO A 182 -13.79 -4.42 10.45
N MET A 183 -13.53 -3.27 9.79
CA MET A 183 -12.59 -3.14 8.68
C MET A 183 -11.18 -3.63 9.01
N LYS A 184 -10.76 -3.58 10.27
CA LYS A 184 -9.47 -4.12 10.72
C LYS A 184 -9.22 -5.56 10.29
N TYR A 185 -10.26 -6.39 10.20
CA TYR A 185 -10.13 -7.79 9.79
C TYR A 185 -9.95 -7.93 8.28
N SER A 186 -10.66 -7.12 7.51
CA SER A 186 -10.48 -7.10 6.05
C SER A 186 -9.11 -6.53 5.67
N ILE A 187 -8.64 -5.50 6.38
CA ILE A 187 -7.28 -5.00 6.22
C ILE A 187 -6.27 -6.08 6.60
N HIS A 188 -6.44 -6.74 7.74
CA HIS A 188 -5.54 -7.82 8.16
C HIS A 188 -5.45 -8.92 7.10
N ASP A 189 -6.57 -9.47 6.68
CA ASP A 189 -6.60 -10.64 5.81
C ASP A 189 -6.06 -10.33 4.40
N ILE A 190 -6.31 -9.11 3.85
CA ILE A 190 -5.70 -8.72 2.57
C ILE A 190 -4.18 -8.56 2.68
N LEU A 191 -3.67 -8.09 3.82
CA LEU A 191 -2.24 -7.96 4.07
C LEU A 191 -1.54 -9.32 4.27
N ILE A 192 -2.27 -10.34 4.74
CA ILE A 192 -1.77 -11.71 4.79
C ILE A 192 -1.50 -12.23 3.38
N CYS A 193 -2.33 -11.88 2.38
CA CYS A 193 -2.03 -12.20 0.99
C CYS A 193 -0.71 -11.57 0.55
N LYS A 194 -0.54 -10.28 0.79
CA LYS A 194 0.72 -9.57 0.54
C LYS A 194 0.77 -8.21 1.23
N LEU A 195 1.80 -7.99 2.05
CA LEU A 195 2.18 -6.65 2.48
C LEU A 195 2.77 -5.86 1.31
N PRO A 196 2.53 -4.55 1.18
CA PRO A 196 3.31 -3.71 0.29
C PRO A 196 4.80 -3.84 0.61
N ASN A 197 5.64 -3.87 -0.43
CA ASN A 197 7.10 -3.94 -0.25
C ASN A 197 7.64 -2.68 0.41
N PHE A 198 6.97 -1.56 0.10
CA PHE A 198 7.36 -0.24 0.55
C PHE A 198 6.14 0.68 0.55
N ALA A 199 6.23 1.81 1.26
CA ALA A 199 5.20 2.84 1.16
C ALA A 199 5.80 4.24 1.23
N VAL A 200 5.11 5.18 0.60
CA VAL A 200 5.37 6.62 0.70
C VAL A 200 4.04 7.29 1.02
N ILE A 201 3.97 8.00 2.13
CA ILE A 201 2.75 8.65 2.60
C ILE A 201 2.86 10.15 2.33
N ASP A 202 1.90 10.68 1.60
CA ASP A 202 1.72 12.12 1.48
C ASP A 202 1.12 12.67 2.78
N ALA A 203 1.97 13.25 3.61
CA ALA A 203 1.60 14.00 4.80
C ALA A 203 1.93 15.50 4.63
N SER A 204 1.87 16.01 3.39
CA SER A 204 2.19 17.43 3.08
C SER A 204 1.28 18.41 3.81
N LYS A 205 0.02 18.05 4.03
CA LYS A 205 -0.91 18.83 4.87
C LYS A 205 -0.45 18.94 6.32
N GLN A 206 0.35 17.98 6.81
CA GLN A 206 1.00 18.00 8.11
C GLN A 206 2.46 18.50 8.03
N GLY A 207 2.86 19.01 6.87
CA GLY A 207 4.20 19.57 6.60
C GLY A 207 5.31 18.52 6.40
N HIS A 208 4.97 17.26 6.06
CA HIS A 208 5.93 16.16 5.99
C HIS A 208 5.67 15.22 4.80
N ILE A 209 6.70 14.44 4.44
CA ILE A 209 6.59 13.21 3.65
C ILE A 209 7.21 12.08 4.48
N ILE A 210 6.57 10.91 4.47
CA ILE A 210 7.02 9.73 5.21
C ILE A 210 7.24 8.59 4.21
N ALA A 211 8.33 7.83 4.35
CA ALA A 211 8.54 6.64 3.52
C ALA A 211 9.26 5.54 4.31
N GLY A 212 9.03 4.28 3.94
CA GLY A 212 9.66 3.13 4.57
C GLY A 212 8.82 1.85 4.52
N LEU A 213 9.08 0.97 5.49
CA LEU A 213 8.30 -0.25 5.68
C LEU A 213 6.89 0.10 6.20
N PRO A 214 5.83 -0.44 5.60
CA PRO A 214 4.45 0.00 5.82
C PRO A 214 4.06 0.15 7.30
N ILE A 215 4.17 -0.92 8.09
CA ILE A 215 3.77 -0.91 9.52
C ILE A 215 4.54 0.15 10.32
N GLU A 216 5.81 0.35 10.04
CA GLU A 216 6.65 1.28 10.81
C GLU A 216 6.34 2.74 10.48
N ILE A 217 6.08 3.03 9.19
CA ILE A 217 5.75 4.41 8.79
C ILE A 217 4.31 4.77 9.16
N ASP A 218 3.37 3.81 9.18
CA ASP A 218 1.99 4.06 9.60
C ASP A 218 1.91 4.43 11.09
N LYS A 219 2.77 3.85 11.93
CA LYS A 219 2.93 4.29 13.33
C LYS A 219 3.40 5.74 13.44
N THR A 220 4.26 6.18 12.52
CA THR A 220 4.73 7.56 12.45
C THR A 220 3.62 8.48 11.93
N ALA A 221 2.88 8.04 10.91
CA ALA A 221 1.73 8.75 10.36
C ALA A 221 0.63 8.98 11.42
N ALA A 222 0.32 7.95 12.23
CA ALA A 222 -0.62 8.09 13.34
C ALA A 222 -0.22 9.21 14.32
N LYS A 223 1.08 9.28 14.67
CA LYS A 223 1.61 10.34 15.55
C LYS A 223 1.47 11.74 14.96
N LEU A 224 1.62 11.91 13.63
CA LEU A 224 1.41 13.20 12.98
C LEU A 224 -0.05 13.67 13.08
N LEU A 225 -1.00 12.75 13.18
CA LEU A 225 -2.42 13.05 13.46
C LEU A 225 -2.75 13.14 14.96
N GLY A 226 -1.74 13.13 15.83
CA GLY A 226 -1.93 13.18 17.28
C GLY A 226 -2.53 11.91 17.89
N LYS A 227 -2.49 10.78 17.18
CA LYS A 227 -3.07 9.50 17.62
C LYS A 227 -2.01 8.54 18.16
N ASP A 228 -2.36 7.80 19.19
CA ASP A 228 -1.56 6.61 19.55
C ASP A 228 -1.87 5.50 18.53
N TRP A 229 -0.87 5.02 17.84
CA TRP A 229 -1.03 3.94 16.85
C TRP A 229 -1.66 2.66 17.43
N ARG A 230 -1.51 2.43 18.75
CA ARG A 230 -2.11 1.28 19.44
C ARG A 230 -3.63 1.40 19.56
N SER A 231 -4.18 2.61 19.49
CA SER A 231 -5.62 2.84 19.46
C SER A 231 -6.22 2.59 18.08
N ILE A 232 -5.40 2.67 17.01
CA ILE A 232 -5.83 2.40 15.63
C ILE A 232 -5.91 0.89 15.43
N GLN A 233 -7.14 0.38 15.32
CA GLN A 233 -7.42 -1.04 15.44
C GLN A 233 -6.72 -1.90 14.39
N HIS A 234 -6.70 -1.47 13.11
CA HIS A 234 -6.07 -2.24 12.05
C HIS A 234 -4.54 -2.22 12.16
N LEU A 235 -3.96 -1.09 12.55
CA LEU A 235 -2.51 -0.94 12.70
C LEU A 235 -1.98 -1.76 13.87
N LYS A 236 -2.72 -1.75 15.01
CA LYS A 236 -2.40 -2.62 16.14
C LYS A 236 -2.45 -4.10 15.75
N LEU A 237 -3.54 -4.52 15.09
CA LEU A 237 -3.73 -5.91 14.67
C LEU A 237 -2.63 -6.37 13.70
N ALA A 238 -2.30 -5.55 12.70
CA ALA A 238 -1.22 -5.84 11.77
C ALA A 238 0.13 -5.93 12.48
N HIS A 239 0.43 -4.98 13.39
CA HIS A 239 1.68 -5.03 14.16
C HIS A 239 1.81 -6.34 14.95
N ASP A 240 0.78 -6.74 15.68
CA ASP A 240 0.80 -7.94 16.52
C ASP A 240 0.98 -9.21 15.67
N SER A 241 0.23 -9.32 14.55
CA SER A 241 0.29 -10.49 13.65
C SER A 241 1.62 -10.62 12.93
N PHE A 242 2.10 -9.54 12.31
CA PHE A 242 3.34 -9.61 11.52
C PHE A 242 4.61 -9.68 12.39
N SER A 243 4.59 -9.12 13.61
CA SER A 243 5.68 -9.33 14.57
C SER A 243 5.79 -10.80 14.97
N SER A 244 4.68 -11.48 15.22
CA SER A 244 4.65 -12.90 15.56
C SER A 244 5.13 -13.79 14.39
N ARG A 245 4.80 -13.44 13.14
CA ARG A 245 5.30 -14.13 11.94
C ARG A 245 6.83 -14.05 11.82
N LEU A 246 7.40 -12.89 12.06
CA LEU A 246 8.85 -12.70 12.02
C LEU A 246 9.56 -13.56 13.06
N ILE A 247 9.03 -13.66 14.28
CA ILE A 247 9.57 -14.50 15.37
C ILE A 247 9.50 -15.98 14.95
N LYS A 248 8.34 -16.47 14.53
CA LYS A 248 8.17 -17.87 14.07
C LYS A 248 9.10 -18.24 12.91
N LYS A 249 9.34 -17.32 11.98
CA LYS A 249 10.24 -17.54 10.85
C LYS A 249 11.69 -17.66 11.34
N GLN A 250 12.14 -16.82 12.28
CA GLN A 250 13.47 -16.89 12.87
C GLN A 250 13.68 -18.18 13.67
N GLU A 251 12.67 -18.64 14.43
CA GLU A 251 12.72 -19.90 15.17
C GLU A 251 12.82 -21.12 14.25
N ASN A 252 12.17 -21.08 13.09
CA ASN A 252 12.24 -22.16 12.10
C ASN A 252 13.56 -22.18 11.30
N GLU A 253 14.17 -21.03 11.09
CA GLU A 253 15.46 -20.90 10.37
C GLU A 253 16.66 -21.14 11.31
N ASP A 254 16.54 -20.91 12.62
CA ASP A 254 17.58 -21.19 13.61
C ASP A 254 16.99 -21.76 14.93
N PRO A 255 16.77 -23.10 14.99
CA PRO A 255 16.13 -23.73 16.17
C PRO A 255 16.95 -23.65 17.47
N LYS A 256 18.12 -23.01 17.48
CA LYS A 256 18.96 -22.83 18.66
C LYS A 256 18.70 -21.51 19.40
N ILE A 257 17.92 -20.59 18.84
CA ILE A 257 17.55 -19.35 19.52
C ILE A 257 16.28 -19.61 20.34
N LYS A 258 16.41 -20.20 21.52
CA LYS A 258 15.36 -20.13 22.54
C LYS A 258 15.45 -18.75 23.18
N ILE A 259 14.48 -17.87 22.90
CA ILE A 259 14.30 -16.63 23.66
C ILE A 259 13.75 -17.05 25.02
N THR A 260 14.60 -17.02 26.04
CA THR A 260 14.14 -17.10 27.42
C THR A 260 13.45 -15.77 27.75
N GLU A 261 12.20 -15.84 28.19
CA GLU A 261 11.40 -14.75 28.75
C GLU A 261 12.08 -14.05 29.94
#